data_3046d31a04035762a6b63b1c959d9ec1
#
_entry.id   3046d31a04035762a6b63b1c959d9ec1
#
_cell.length_a   1.000
_cell.length_b   1.000
_cell.length_c   1.000
_cell.angle_alpha   90.00
_cell.angle_beta   90.00
_cell.angle_gamma   90.00
#
_symmetry.space_group_name_H-M   'P 1'
#
loop_
_entity.id
_entity.type
_entity.pdbx_description
1 polymer ?
#
loop_
_entity_poly.entity_id
_entity_poly.type
_entity_poly.pdbx_seq_one_letter_code
_entity_poly.pdbx_strand_id
1 'polypeptide(L)'
;MTNFKINDYTLIEIKSNQEKEYIDYGVRLVGAPLEWKETMGEGIRVGIIDTGICTTHPDLSGRIKDGINFTDEDVSSFCDYCGHGTHVAGIICAEKNGSGVVGVAPKADLYVAKAFDKSGKTNYIAIEKSLLWLAEKRVDVINMSFSSSFANNRYKELIRAIKNYGITMICAAGNEGEKSSIGYPASFNETIAVSAVDINKHIADFNSVGSAAEISAAGINIFSTYLDNGYAVLSGTSMATPIITGAVAILQAKGLMRYGRKLTPDEIRLLLNIYTEDLSGTGRDNRYGYGLFSFGRVLTSDYVSENLEEKIFKKRKDLTSKMAELVVAMLLN
;
A
#
# COMPACT_ATOMS: atom_id res chain seq x y z
N MET A 1 -8.35 -26.00 -5.25
CA MET A 1 -8.43 -24.64 -5.81
C MET A 1 -7.97 -23.69 -4.73
N THR A 2 -6.93 -22.91 -5.00
CA THR A 2 -6.42 -21.93 -4.02
C THR A 2 -7.33 -20.72 -4.12
N ASN A 3 -8.12 -20.46 -3.09
CA ASN A 3 -9.03 -19.33 -3.07
C ASN A 3 -8.38 -18.19 -2.29
N PHE A 4 -8.19 -17.06 -2.96
CA PHE A 4 -7.92 -15.80 -2.29
C PHE A 4 -9.24 -15.18 -1.86
N LYS A 5 -9.21 -14.43 -0.79
CA LYS A 5 -10.33 -13.60 -0.35
C LYS A 5 -9.83 -12.20 0.00
N ILE A 6 -10.67 -11.20 -0.16
CA ILE A 6 -10.49 -9.92 0.52
C ILE A 6 -10.42 -10.23 2.01
N ASN A 7 -9.41 -9.69 2.69
CA ASN A 7 -9.31 -9.84 4.15
C ASN A 7 -10.59 -9.32 4.79
N ASP A 8 -11.11 -10.04 5.78
CA ASP A 8 -12.29 -9.60 6.51
C ASP A 8 -12.05 -8.16 7.03
N TYR A 9 -12.97 -7.27 6.74
CA TYR A 9 -12.92 -5.87 7.17
C TYR A 9 -14.22 -5.50 7.87
N THR A 10 -14.17 -4.49 8.72
CA THR A 10 -15.36 -4.01 9.43
C THR A 10 -15.84 -2.72 8.78
N LEU A 11 -17.06 -2.74 8.24
CA LEU A 11 -17.77 -1.54 7.79
C LEU A 11 -18.46 -0.90 9.01
N ILE A 12 -18.11 0.34 9.32
CA ILE A 12 -18.57 1.05 10.52
C ILE A 12 -19.65 2.06 10.19
N GLU A 13 -19.48 2.83 9.12
CA GLU A 13 -20.39 3.90 8.72
C GLU A 13 -20.37 4.10 7.20
N ILE A 14 -21.51 4.47 6.61
CA ILE A 14 -21.63 4.94 5.24
C ILE A 14 -22.16 6.37 5.25
N LYS A 15 -21.56 7.27 4.45
CA LYS A 15 -21.99 8.66 4.25
C LYS A 15 -22.23 8.90 2.78
N SER A 16 -23.36 9.49 2.45
CA SER A 16 -23.73 9.78 1.05
C SER A 16 -23.02 11.01 0.47
N ASN A 17 -22.48 11.90 1.30
CA ASN A 17 -21.83 13.14 0.86
C ASN A 17 -20.76 13.61 1.86
N GLN A 18 -19.73 14.28 1.33
CA GLN A 18 -18.70 14.97 2.10
C GLN A 18 -18.42 16.32 1.42
N GLU A 19 -19.13 17.36 1.84
CA GLU A 19 -19.10 18.68 1.18
C GLU A 19 -17.79 19.44 1.33
N LYS A 20 -17.10 19.23 2.46
CA LYS A 20 -15.81 19.86 2.73
C LYS A 20 -14.70 18.85 2.60
N GLU A 21 -13.56 19.29 2.05
CA GLU A 21 -12.37 18.46 1.97
C GLU A 21 -11.95 17.96 3.35
N TYR A 22 -11.76 16.66 3.47
CA TYR A 22 -11.38 15.98 4.70
C TYR A 22 -10.12 15.16 4.47
N ILE A 23 -9.14 15.33 5.31
CA ILE A 23 -7.94 14.51 5.35
C ILE A 23 -8.07 13.55 6.52
N ASP A 24 -8.18 12.26 6.22
CA ASP A 24 -8.30 11.23 7.24
C ASP A 24 -7.08 11.20 8.17
N TYR A 25 -7.30 10.73 9.41
CA TYR A 25 -6.21 10.68 10.39
C TYR A 25 -5.07 9.77 9.95
N GLY A 26 -5.34 8.69 9.20
CA GLY A 26 -4.32 7.79 8.66
C GLY A 26 -3.42 8.50 7.65
N VAL A 27 -4.00 9.36 6.79
CA VAL A 27 -3.26 10.22 5.85
C VAL A 27 -2.43 11.28 6.59
N ARG A 28 -2.92 11.78 7.73
CA ARG A 28 -2.17 12.70 8.59
C ARG A 28 -1.05 11.99 9.34
N LEU A 29 -1.33 10.80 9.89
CA LEU A 29 -0.38 10.01 10.69
C LEU A 29 0.83 9.56 9.86
N VAL A 30 0.60 9.18 8.59
CA VAL A 30 1.70 8.87 7.66
C VAL A 30 2.52 10.12 7.29
N GLY A 31 2.03 11.31 7.58
CA GLY A 31 2.70 12.58 7.30
C GLY A 31 2.60 13.02 5.84
N ALA A 32 1.67 12.49 5.06
CA ALA A 32 1.51 12.84 3.65
C ALA A 32 1.37 14.35 3.38
N PRO A 33 0.62 15.14 4.19
CA PRO A 33 0.52 16.59 3.99
C PRO A 33 1.85 17.34 4.05
N LEU A 34 2.87 16.79 4.73
CA LEU A 34 4.20 17.39 4.79
C LEU A 34 4.90 17.32 3.43
N GLU A 35 4.64 16.23 2.68
CA GLU A 35 5.25 15.94 1.40
C GLU A 35 4.57 16.66 0.22
N TRP A 36 3.29 17.04 0.36
CA TRP A 36 2.51 17.65 -0.73
C TRP A 36 3.03 19.00 -1.23
N LYS A 37 3.91 19.63 -0.47
CA LYS A 37 4.62 20.83 -0.94
C LYS A 37 5.68 20.52 -2.01
N GLU A 38 6.25 19.31 -1.96
CA GLU A 38 7.25 18.84 -2.90
C GLU A 38 6.61 18.02 -4.02
N THR A 39 5.81 17.03 -3.67
CA THR A 39 5.08 16.18 -4.63
C THR A 39 3.82 15.56 -4.00
N MET A 40 2.83 15.30 -4.86
CA MET A 40 1.60 14.56 -4.54
C MET A 40 1.55 13.20 -5.26
N GLY A 41 2.68 12.69 -5.77
CA GLY A 41 2.77 11.43 -6.50
C GLY A 41 2.64 11.58 -8.02
N GLU A 42 2.88 12.78 -8.58
CA GLU A 42 2.80 13.03 -10.02
C GLU A 42 3.69 12.09 -10.83
N GLY A 43 3.16 11.56 -11.93
CA GLY A 43 3.87 10.69 -12.87
C GLY A 43 4.08 9.25 -12.36
N ILE A 44 3.52 8.90 -11.20
CA ILE A 44 3.61 7.56 -10.63
C ILE A 44 2.35 6.76 -10.92
N ARG A 45 2.53 5.53 -11.40
CA ARG A 45 1.48 4.59 -11.76
C ARG A 45 1.27 3.60 -10.62
N VAL A 46 0.08 3.60 -10.05
CA VAL A 46 -0.32 2.69 -8.97
C VAL A 46 -1.27 1.64 -9.52
N GLY A 47 -0.91 0.37 -9.39
CA GLY A 47 -1.77 -0.76 -9.67
C GLY A 47 -2.58 -1.16 -8.44
N ILE A 48 -3.86 -1.48 -8.62
CA ILE A 48 -4.72 -2.05 -7.58
C ILE A 48 -5.27 -3.37 -8.08
N ILE A 49 -5.12 -4.44 -7.30
CA ILE A 49 -5.79 -5.73 -7.54
C ILE A 49 -6.87 -5.87 -6.45
N ASP A 50 -8.15 -5.71 -6.83
CA ASP A 50 -9.23 -5.61 -5.86
C ASP A 50 -10.61 -5.94 -6.49
N THR A 51 -11.70 -5.49 -5.85
CA THR A 51 -13.10 -5.69 -6.27
C THR A 51 -13.55 -4.78 -7.43
N GLY A 52 -12.67 -3.92 -7.93
CA GLY A 52 -12.96 -2.87 -8.92
C GLY A 52 -12.88 -1.47 -8.32
N ILE A 53 -13.53 -0.51 -8.96
CA ILE A 53 -13.57 0.89 -8.53
C ILE A 53 -14.88 1.56 -8.95
N CYS A 54 -15.40 2.51 -8.15
CA CYS A 54 -16.47 3.39 -8.55
C CYS A 54 -15.92 4.44 -9.54
N THR A 55 -16.09 4.18 -10.84
CA THR A 55 -15.47 4.98 -11.91
C THR A 55 -16.02 6.40 -12.02
N THR A 56 -17.20 6.66 -11.44
CA THR A 56 -17.86 7.97 -11.45
C THR A 56 -17.62 8.79 -10.19
N HIS A 57 -16.88 8.21 -9.20
CA HIS A 57 -16.65 8.90 -7.94
C HIS A 57 -15.86 10.21 -8.16
N PRO A 58 -16.35 11.38 -7.68
CA PRO A 58 -15.75 12.68 -7.97
C PRO A 58 -14.31 12.82 -7.49
N ASP A 59 -13.93 12.12 -6.40
CA ASP A 59 -12.56 12.15 -5.87
C ASP A 59 -11.62 11.18 -6.59
N LEU A 60 -12.11 10.32 -7.49
CA LEU A 60 -11.31 9.26 -8.13
C LEU A 60 -11.26 9.33 -9.64
N SER A 61 -12.33 9.85 -10.28
CA SER A 61 -12.51 9.75 -11.73
C SER A 61 -11.35 10.36 -12.54
N GLY A 62 -10.73 11.43 -12.07
CA GLY A 62 -9.56 12.05 -12.71
C GLY A 62 -8.26 11.25 -12.54
N ARG A 63 -8.21 10.32 -11.59
CA ARG A 63 -7.02 9.49 -11.32
C ARG A 63 -7.00 8.18 -12.09
N ILE A 64 -8.15 7.65 -12.49
CA ILE A 64 -8.28 6.38 -13.20
C ILE A 64 -7.76 6.54 -14.63
N LYS A 65 -6.72 5.79 -14.98
CA LYS A 65 -6.12 5.79 -16.33
C LYS A 65 -6.56 4.60 -17.15
N ASP A 66 -6.69 3.44 -16.51
CA ASP A 66 -7.11 2.22 -17.19
C ASP A 66 -7.64 1.22 -16.18
N GLY A 67 -8.43 0.26 -16.64
CA GLY A 67 -8.94 -0.82 -15.81
C GLY A 67 -9.34 -2.04 -16.63
N ILE A 68 -9.32 -3.19 -15.97
CA ILE A 68 -9.68 -4.48 -16.56
C ILE A 68 -10.41 -5.35 -15.55
N ASN A 69 -11.29 -6.21 -16.05
CA ASN A 69 -12.00 -7.19 -15.24
C ASN A 69 -11.57 -8.62 -15.59
N PHE A 70 -11.10 -9.34 -14.58
CA PHE A 70 -10.70 -10.76 -14.67
C PHE A 70 -11.63 -11.70 -13.91
N THR A 71 -12.78 -11.20 -13.43
CA THR A 71 -13.84 -12.06 -12.88
C THR A 71 -14.69 -12.66 -13.99
N ASP A 72 -15.55 -13.62 -13.66
CA ASP A 72 -16.53 -14.21 -14.61
C ASP A 72 -17.78 -13.32 -14.79
N GLU A 73 -17.80 -12.12 -14.18
CA GLU A 73 -18.83 -11.10 -14.35
C GLU A 73 -18.63 -10.36 -15.69
N ASP A 74 -19.39 -9.30 -15.94
CA ASP A 74 -19.25 -8.52 -17.19
C ASP A 74 -17.81 -8.01 -17.38
N VAL A 75 -17.08 -8.65 -18.30
CA VAL A 75 -15.68 -8.37 -18.61
C VAL A 75 -15.43 -6.97 -19.18
N SER A 76 -16.50 -6.30 -19.66
CA SER A 76 -16.41 -4.93 -20.19
C SER A 76 -16.34 -3.87 -19.07
N SER A 77 -16.64 -4.26 -17.83
CA SER A 77 -16.75 -3.34 -16.70
C SER A 77 -15.87 -3.75 -15.52
N PHE A 78 -15.00 -2.87 -15.09
CA PHE A 78 -14.24 -3.00 -13.85
C PHE A 78 -14.86 -2.22 -12.68
N CYS A 79 -16.17 -1.91 -12.78
CA CYS A 79 -16.91 -1.27 -11.70
C CYS A 79 -16.91 -2.12 -10.43
N ASP A 80 -16.82 -1.43 -9.30
CA ASP A 80 -16.90 -2.04 -7.98
C ASP A 80 -18.37 -2.24 -7.55
N TYR A 81 -18.68 -3.41 -7.05
CA TYR A 81 -20.00 -3.75 -6.47
C TYR A 81 -19.90 -4.21 -5.01
N CYS A 82 -18.69 -4.16 -4.44
CA CYS A 82 -18.39 -4.53 -3.06
C CYS A 82 -18.05 -3.30 -2.20
N GLY A 83 -17.37 -2.31 -2.81
CA GLY A 83 -16.93 -1.08 -2.17
C GLY A 83 -15.51 -1.12 -1.63
N HIS A 84 -14.91 -2.31 -1.49
CA HIS A 84 -13.58 -2.45 -0.91
C HIS A 84 -12.50 -1.80 -1.81
N GLY A 85 -12.47 -2.10 -3.10
CA GLY A 85 -11.50 -1.53 -4.04
C GLY A 85 -11.64 -0.02 -4.18
N THR A 86 -12.87 0.50 -4.17
CA THR A 86 -13.14 1.94 -4.17
C THR A 86 -12.58 2.62 -2.92
N HIS A 87 -12.75 1.99 -1.75
CA HIS A 87 -12.23 2.50 -0.49
C HIS A 87 -10.70 2.52 -0.48
N VAL A 88 -10.07 1.43 -0.91
CA VAL A 88 -8.62 1.30 -1.06
C VAL A 88 -8.06 2.38 -2.01
N ALA A 89 -8.72 2.59 -3.17
CA ALA A 89 -8.31 3.61 -4.14
C ALA A 89 -8.32 5.02 -3.54
N GLY A 90 -9.35 5.36 -2.77
CA GLY A 90 -9.45 6.67 -2.12
C GLY A 90 -8.33 6.93 -1.11
N ILE A 91 -7.98 5.94 -0.31
CA ILE A 91 -6.84 6.05 0.62
C ILE A 91 -5.55 6.35 -0.14
N ILE A 92 -5.33 5.71 -1.29
CA ILE A 92 -4.12 5.92 -2.09
C ILE A 92 -4.12 7.32 -2.70
N CYS A 93 -5.18 7.70 -3.43
CA CYS A 93 -5.08 8.85 -4.32
C CYS A 93 -6.39 9.62 -4.57
N ALA A 94 -7.35 9.61 -3.64
CA ALA A 94 -8.46 10.55 -3.74
C ALA A 94 -7.92 11.97 -3.96
N GLU A 95 -8.51 12.68 -4.93
CA GLU A 95 -8.03 13.98 -5.39
C GLU A 95 -8.17 15.07 -4.33
N LYS A 96 -7.20 15.96 -4.29
CA LYS A 96 -7.29 17.20 -3.52
C LYS A 96 -8.05 18.24 -4.34
N ASN A 97 -9.39 18.19 -4.31
CA ASN A 97 -10.29 18.94 -5.17
C ASN A 97 -11.23 19.94 -4.43
N GLY A 98 -11.06 20.07 -3.10
CA GLY A 98 -11.81 21.01 -2.25
C GLY A 98 -13.05 20.41 -1.59
N SER A 99 -13.41 19.16 -1.90
CA SER A 99 -14.52 18.41 -1.29
C SER A 99 -14.09 16.95 -1.06
N GLY A 100 -14.92 16.14 -0.41
CA GLY A 100 -14.66 14.72 -0.23
C GLY A 100 -13.46 14.41 0.64
N VAL A 101 -12.70 13.39 0.27
CA VAL A 101 -11.49 12.97 0.99
C VAL A 101 -10.24 13.20 0.15
N VAL A 102 -9.07 13.24 0.81
CA VAL A 102 -7.77 13.35 0.14
C VAL A 102 -6.94 12.12 0.45
N GLY A 103 -6.46 11.44 -0.58
CA GLY A 103 -5.57 10.29 -0.46
C GLY A 103 -4.13 10.69 -0.11
N VAL A 104 -3.29 9.68 0.15
CA VAL A 104 -1.87 9.90 0.50
C VAL A 104 -1.10 10.53 -0.67
N ALA A 105 -1.36 10.08 -1.90
CA ALA A 105 -0.71 10.54 -3.13
C ALA A 105 -1.77 11.02 -4.16
N PRO A 106 -2.41 12.19 -3.94
CA PRO A 106 -3.63 12.59 -4.65
C PRO A 106 -3.44 12.91 -6.15
N LYS A 107 -2.22 12.83 -6.67
CA LYS A 107 -1.91 12.99 -8.10
C LYS A 107 -1.29 11.76 -8.76
N ALA A 108 -1.25 10.62 -8.05
CA ALA A 108 -0.85 9.36 -8.64
C ALA A 108 -1.91 8.85 -9.63
N ASP A 109 -1.47 8.13 -10.66
CA ASP A 109 -2.34 7.54 -11.69
C ASP A 109 -2.73 6.11 -11.32
N LEU A 110 -4.03 5.77 -11.39
CA LEU A 110 -4.57 4.46 -11.04
C LEU A 110 -4.73 3.55 -12.25
N TYR A 111 -4.31 2.30 -12.07
CA TYR A 111 -4.56 1.16 -12.97
C TYR A 111 -5.25 0.06 -12.16
N VAL A 112 -6.49 -0.26 -12.50
CA VAL A 112 -7.37 -1.10 -11.68
C VAL A 112 -7.59 -2.46 -12.33
N ALA A 113 -7.12 -3.52 -11.68
CA ALA A 113 -7.42 -4.90 -12.05
C ALA A 113 -8.51 -5.44 -11.11
N LYS A 114 -9.75 -5.50 -11.60
CA LYS A 114 -10.84 -6.17 -10.88
C LYS A 114 -10.63 -7.68 -10.98
N ALA A 115 -10.18 -8.25 -9.87
CA ALA A 115 -9.92 -9.68 -9.74
C ALA A 115 -10.89 -10.37 -8.79
N PHE A 116 -11.60 -9.63 -7.96
CA PHE A 116 -12.54 -10.12 -6.98
C PHE A 116 -13.98 -9.82 -7.38
N ASP A 117 -14.83 -10.82 -7.22
CA ASP A 117 -16.26 -10.69 -7.45
C ASP A 117 -16.96 -9.85 -6.36
N LYS A 118 -18.25 -9.64 -6.49
CA LYS A 118 -19.07 -8.89 -5.53
C LYS A 118 -19.11 -9.49 -4.12
N SER A 119 -18.71 -10.75 -3.96
CA SER A 119 -18.61 -11.42 -2.66
C SER A 119 -17.18 -11.38 -2.07
N GLY A 120 -16.26 -10.65 -2.71
CA GLY A 120 -14.87 -10.56 -2.29
C GLY A 120 -14.05 -11.84 -2.49
N LYS A 121 -14.46 -12.70 -3.43
CA LYS A 121 -13.77 -13.96 -3.74
C LYS A 121 -13.12 -13.92 -5.10
N THR A 122 -12.01 -14.64 -5.24
CA THR A 122 -11.28 -14.79 -6.50
C THR A 122 -10.59 -16.14 -6.60
N ASN A 123 -9.98 -16.39 -7.74
CA ASN A 123 -9.14 -17.54 -8.00
C ASN A 123 -7.71 -17.12 -8.40
N TYR A 124 -6.80 -18.09 -8.37
CA TYR A 124 -5.40 -17.87 -8.68
C TYR A 124 -5.18 -17.29 -10.10
N ILE A 125 -5.99 -17.69 -11.07
CA ILE A 125 -5.84 -17.26 -12.48
C ILE A 125 -6.13 -15.77 -12.63
N ALA A 126 -7.16 -15.26 -11.93
CA ALA A 126 -7.49 -13.84 -11.94
C ALA A 126 -6.37 -13.00 -11.33
N ILE A 127 -5.77 -13.46 -10.21
CA ILE A 127 -4.63 -12.78 -9.59
C ILE A 127 -3.40 -12.80 -10.52
N GLU A 128 -3.07 -13.95 -11.13
CA GLU A 128 -1.97 -14.06 -12.08
C GLU A 128 -2.13 -13.10 -13.26
N LYS A 129 -3.32 -13.11 -13.89
CA LYS A 129 -3.64 -12.20 -15.01
C LYS A 129 -3.54 -10.74 -14.59
N SER A 130 -4.00 -10.39 -13.39
CA SER A 130 -3.92 -9.04 -12.84
C SER A 130 -2.48 -8.56 -12.69
N LEU A 131 -1.61 -9.40 -12.12
CA LEU A 131 -0.19 -9.09 -11.96
C LEU A 131 0.51 -8.89 -13.31
N LEU A 132 0.25 -9.76 -14.28
CA LEU A 132 0.83 -9.66 -15.63
C LEU A 132 0.35 -8.40 -16.36
N TRP A 133 -0.95 -8.09 -16.30
CA TRP A 133 -1.51 -6.88 -16.90
C TRP A 133 -0.94 -5.60 -16.27
N LEU A 134 -0.82 -5.54 -14.96
CA LEU A 134 -0.21 -4.40 -14.28
C LEU A 134 1.27 -4.23 -14.63
N ALA A 135 2.00 -5.34 -14.80
CA ALA A 135 3.39 -5.29 -15.30
C ALA A 135 3.47 -4.77 -16.73
N GLU A 136 2.54 -5.18 -17.63
CA GLU A 136 2.42 -4.65 -18.98
C GLU A 136 2.14 -3.13 -18.98
N LYS A 137 1.28 -2.66 -18.06
CA LYS A 137 1.01 -1.22 -17.84
C LYS A 137 2.19 -0.48 -17.20
N ARG A 138 3.24 -1.19 -16.81
CA ARG A 138 4.45 -0.64 -16.19
C ARG A 138 4.11 0.21 -14.97
N VAL A 139 3.26 -0.32 -14.09
CA VAL A 139 2.98 0.33 -12.80
C VAL A 139 4.24 0.32 -11.93
N ASP A 140 4.34 1.26 -11.01
CA ASP A 140 5.51 1.44 -10.14
C ASP A 140 5.35 0.73 -8.81
N VAL A 141 4.10 0.63 -8.37
CA VAL A 141 3.72 -0.05 -7.13
C VAL A 141 2.38 -0.75 -7.32
N ILE A 142 2.20 -1.91 -6.70
CA ILE A 142 0.94 -2.67 -6.68
C ILE A 142 0.45 -2.79 -5.24
N ASN A 143 -0.82 -2.41 -5.02
CA ASN A 143 -1.56 -2.64 -3.79
C ASN A 143 -2.30 -3.98 -3.85
N MET A 144 -2.09 -4.83 -2.84
CA MET A 144 -2.72 -6.14 -2.69
C MET A 144 -3.34 -6.29 -1.30
N SER A 145 -4.56 -5.77 -1.14
CA SER A 145 -5.33 -5.77 0.12
C SER A 145 -6.13 -7.07 0.31
N PHE A 146 -5.49 -8.22 0.10
CA PHE A 146 -6.07 -9.55 0.21
C PHE A 146 -5.06 -10.58 0.69
N SER A 147 -5.54 -11.76 1.09
CA SER A 147 -4.67 -12.85 1.51
C SER A 147 -5.18 -14.23 1.09
N SER A 148 -4.28 -15.21 1.15
CA SER A 148 -4.55 -16.64 1.04
C SER A 148 -3.67 -17.39 2.04
N SER A 149 -4.19 -18.45 2.63
CA SER A 149 -3.42 -19.34 3.50
C SER A 149 -2.43 -20.23 2.75
N PHE A 150 -2.52 -20.28 1.42
CA PHE A 150 -1.70 -21.13 0.58
C PHE A 150 -1.08 -20.38 -0.60
N ALA A 151 0.15 -20.78 -0.97
CA ALA A 151 0.82 -20.34 -2.19
C ALA A 151 1.50 -21.54 -2.86
N ASN A 152 1.47 -21.58 -4.18
CA ASN A 152 2.21 -22.55 -4.98
C ASN A 152 3.51 -21.95 -5.54
N ASN A 153 4.39 -22.80 -6.07
CA ASN A 153 5.66 -22.35 -6.62
C ASN A 153 5.51 -21.40 -7.80
N ARG A 154 4.50 -21.59 -8.66
CA ARG A 154 4.24 -20.71 -9.80
C ARG A 154 3.90 -19.29 -9.35
N TYR A 155 3.08 -19.14 -8.30
CA TYR A 155 2.76 -17.84 -7.73
C TYR A 155 4.00 -17.16 -7.13
N LYS A 156 4.82 -17.92 -6.40
CA LYS A 156 6.08 -17.41 -5.86
C LYS A 156 7.03 -16.90 -6.96
N GLU A 157 7.20 -17.67 -8.03
CA GLU A 157 8.06 -17.28 -9.15
C GLU A 157 7.49 -16.04 -9.88
N LEU A 158 6.17 -15.93 -10.02
CA LEU A 158 5.54 -14.74 -10.59
C LEU A 158 5.81 -13.49 -9.72
N ILE A 159 5.58 -13.58 -8.42
CA ILE A 159 5.88 -12.48 -7.48
C ILE A 159 7.35 -12.06 -7.58
N ARG A 160 8.27 -13.03 -7.64
CA ARG A 160 9.70 -12.75 -7.84
C ARG A 160 9.98 -12.05 -9.16
N ALA A 161 9.35 -12.49 -10.26
CA ALA A 161 9.50 -11.87 -11.56
C ALA A 161 8.99 -10.42 -11.57
N ILE A 162 7.85 -10.14 -10.96
CA ILE A 162 7.28 -8.79 -10.82
C ILE A 162 8.24 -7.86 -10.03
N LYS A 163 8.78 -8.33 -8.91
CA LYS A 163 9.80 -7.57 -8.17
C LYS A 163 11.03 -7.28 -9.03
N ASN A 164 11.54 -8.29 -9.73
CA ASN A 164 12.72 -8.15 -10.59
C ASN A 164 12.47 -7.22 -11.78
N TYR A 165 11.22 -7.09 -12.21
CA TYR A 165 10.81 -6.09 -13.23
C TYR A 165 10.84 -4.65 -12.68
N GLY A 166 11.03 -4.47 -11.39
CA GLY A 166 11.17 -3.17 -10.72
C GLY A 166 9.89 -2.67 -10.04
N ILE A 167 8.87 -3.50 -9.89
CA ILE A 167 7.58 -3.12 -9.28
C ILE A 167 7.59 -3.45 -7.79
N THR A 168 7.29 -2.47 -6.95
CA THR A 168 7.10 -2.65 -5.51
C THR A 168 5.70 -3.21 -5.23
N MET A 169 5.60 -4.23 -4.37
CA MET A 169 4.34 -4.87 -4.03
C MET A 169 4.07 -4.72 -2.53
N ILE A 170 2.93 -4.07 -2.19
CA ILE A 170 2.50 -3.80 -0.83
C ILE A 170 1.30 -4.67 -0.51
N CYS A 171 1.36 -5.43 0.59
CA CYS A 171 0.42 -6.50 0.90
C CYS A 171 -0.11 -6.40 2.32
N ALA A 172 -1.41 -6.66 2.49
CA ALA A 172 -2.04 -6.72 3.80
C ALA A 172 -1.55 -7.93 4.61
N ALA A 173 -1.17 -7.73 5.87
CA ALA A 173 -0.71 -8.80 6.76
C ALA A 173 -1.79 -9.86 7.05
N GLY A 174 -3.06 -9.46 7.02
CA GLY A 174 -4.22 -10.33 7.32
C GLY A 174 -4.95 -9.92 8.59
N ASN A 175 -6.21 -10.35 8.71
CA ASN A 175 -7.13 -9.96 9.78
C ASN A 175 -7.65 -11.17 10.58
N GLU A 176 -6.84 -12.20 10.73
CA GLU A 176 -7.22 -13.45 11.39
C GLU A 176 -6.81 -13.48 12.89
N GLY A 177 -6.26 -12.35 13.41
CA GLY A 177 -5.82 -12.19 14.79
C GLY A 177 -4.44 -12.81 15.09
N GLU A 178 -3.98 -12.60 16.31
CA GLU A 178 -2.62 -12.98 16.76
C GLU A 178 -2.30 -14.48 16.69
N LYS A 179 -3.31 -15.34 16.65
CA LYS A 179 -3.11 -16.78 16.54
C LYS A 179 -2.87 -17.25 15.10
N SER A 180 -3.01 -16.37 14.14
CA SER A 180 -2.91 -16.68 12.73
C SER A 180 -1.67 -16.07 12.12
N SER A 181 -0.97 -16.86 11.31
CA SER A 181 0.20 -16.41 10.56
C SER A 181 -0.21 -15.47 9.43
N ILE A 182 0.69 -14.56 9.07
CA ILE A 182 0.56 -13.72 7.88
C ILE A 182 0.41 -14.62 6.64
N GLY A 183 -0.61 -14.35 5.83
CA GLY A 183 -0.92 -15.10 4.62
C GLY A 183 -0.10 -14.65 3.41
N TYR A 184 -0.38 -15.24 2.25
CA TYR A 184 0.22 -14.87 0.97
C TYR A 184 -0.67 -13.89 0.19
N PRO A 185 -0.07 -12.91 -0.50
CA PRO A 185 1.36 -12.79 -0.86
C PRO A 185 2.24 -12.12 0.20
N ALA A 186 1.70 -11.58 1.29
CA ALA A 186 2.45 -10.83 2.30
C ALA A 186 3.62 -11.62 2.93
N SER A 187 3.51 -12.96 3.00
CA SER A 187 4.58 -13.83 3.52
C SER A 187 5.76 -14.05 2.57
N PHE A 188 5.71 -13.57 1.34
CA PHE A 188 6.86 -13.65 0.43
C PHE A 188 7.90 -12.57 0.76
N ASN A 189 9.19 -12.91 0.69
CA ASN A 189 10.28 -11.95 0.90
C ASN A 189 10.34 -10.84 -0.16
N GLU A 190 9.70 -11.06 -1.29
CA GLU A 190 9.63 -10.14 -2.42
C GLU A 190 8.60 -9.03 -2.22
N THR A 191 7.66 -9.20 -1.28
CA THR A 191 6.58 -8.25 -0.97
C THR A 191 6.81 -7.56 0.36
N ILE A 192 6.09 -6.48 0.63
CA ILE A 192 6.14 -5.71 1.88
C ILE A 192 4.82 -5.93 2.61
N ALA A 193 4.87 -6.60 3.76
CA ALA A 193 3.71 -6.88 4.59
C ALA A 193 3.38 -5.71 5.52
N VAL A 194 2.12 -5.27 5.49
CA VAL A 194 1.65 -4.10 6.26
C VAL A 194 0.69 -4.54 7.35
N SER A 195 1.03 -4.21 8.59
CA SER A 195 0.22 -4.37 9.79
C SER A 195 -0.64 -3.12 10.05
N ALA A 196 -1.76 -3.28 10.74
CA ALA A 196 -2.69 -2.20 11.07
C ALA A 196 -2.53 -1.73 12.51
N VAL A 197 -2.49 -0.39 12.70
CA VAL A 197 -2.57 0.24 14.02
C VAL A 197 -3.76 1.18 14.12
N ASP A 198 -4.16 1.50 15.35
CA ASP A 198 -5.16 2.53 15.66
C ASP A 198 -4.53 3.93 15.72
N ILE A 199 -5.35 4.94 16.02
CA ILE A 199 -4.93 6.35 16.16
C ILE A 199 -3.93 6.54 17.32
N ASN A 200 -3.93 5.66 18.32
CA ASN A 200 -3.00 5.68 19.47
C ASN A 200 -1.74 4.85 19.20
N LYS A 201 -1.57 4.35 17.97
CA LYS A 201 -0.47 3.50 17.50
C LYS A 201 -0.46 2.08 18.11
N HIS A 202 -1.55 1.62 18.70
CA HIS A 202 -1.66 0.24 19.16
C HIS A 202 -1.97 -0.69 17.98
N ILE A 203 -1.35 -1.88 17.97
CA ILE A 203 -1.63 -2.90 16.97
C ILE A 203 -3.11 -3.32 17.03
N ALA A 204 -3.74 -3.51 15.88
CA ALA A 204 -5.13 -3.94 15.81
C ALA A 204 -5.30 -5.39 16.30
N ASP A 205 -6.34 -5.66 17.10
CA ASP A 205 -6.63 -7.00 17.66
C ASP A 205 -6.84 -8.07 16.57
N PHE A 206 -7.33 -7.65 15.41
CA PHE A 206 -7.52 -8.55 14.26
C PHE A 206 -6.22 -8.83 13.50
N ASN A 207 -5.13 -8.11 13.73
CA ASN A 207 -3.91 -8.20 12.92
C ASN A 207 -3.29 -9.60 13.00
N SER A 208 -3.05 -10.23 11.84
CA SER A 208 -2.25 -11.46 11.77
C SER A 208 -0.80 -11.16 12.07
N VAL A 209 -0.10 -12.05 12.76
CA VAL A 209 1.27 -11.84 13.24
C VAL A 209 2.25 -12.84 12.62
N GLY A 210 3.51 -12.46 12.54
CA GLY A 210 4.56 -13.37 12.06
C GLY A 210 5.82 -12.65 11.61
N SER A 211 6.87 -13.41 11.35
CA SER A 211 8.18 -12.89 10.94
C SER A 211 8.18 -12.15 9.59
N ALA A 212 7.09 -12.27 8.83
CA ALA A 212 6.90 -11.53 7.59
C ALA A 212 6.42 -10.09 7.82
N ALA A 213 5.88 -9.74 9.01
CA ALA A 213 5.52 -8.35 9.32
C ALA A 213 6.70 -7.42 9.04
N GLU A 214 6.47 -6.38 8.24
CA GLU A 214 7.57 -5.49 7.86
C GLU A 214 7.36 -4.06 8.30
N ILE A 215 6.13 -3.54 8.17
CA ILE A 215 5.83 -2.14 8.48
C ILE A 215 4.39 -2.01 8.97
N SER A 216 4.09 -0.97 9.74
CA SER A 216 2.74 -0.67 10.20
C SER A 216 2.24 0.67 9.67
N ALA A 217 0.93 0.76 9.48
CA ALA A 217 0.22 2.00 9.17
C ALA A 217 -1.17 2.02 9.82
N ALA A 218 -1.83 3.17 9.84
CA ALA A 218 -3.20 3.29 10.31
C ALA A 218 -4.15 2.37 9.53
N GLY A 219 -4.95 1.58 10.21
CA GLY A 219 -5.88 0.64 9.58
C GLY A 219 -7.21 0.48 10.33
N ILE A 220 -7.45 1.28 11.39
CA ILE A 220 -8.68 1.23 12.18
C ILE A 220 -9.46 2.51 11.98
N ASN A 221 -10.76 2.39 11.64
CA ASN A 221 -11.67 3.52 11.44
C ASN A 221 -11.19 4.51 10.37
N ILE A 222 -10.75 4.01 9.23
CA ILE A 222 -10.27 4.81 8.11
C ILE A 222 -11.45 5.26 7.25
N PHE A 223 -11.59 6.58 7.05
CA PHE A 223 -12.62 7.18 6.22
C PHE A 223 -12.11 7.41 4.80
N SER A 224 -12.83 6.88 3.82
CA SER A 224 -12.45 6.97 2.40
C SER A 224 -13.67 6.89 1.47
N THR A 225 -13.42 7.01 0.16
CA THR A 225 -14.41 6.87 -0.91
C THR A 225 -15.12 5.51 -0.87
N TYR A 226 -16.37 5.44 -1.33
CA TYR A 226 -17.15 4.20 -1.34
C TYR A 226 -18.08 4.14 -2.56
N LEU A 227 -18.97 3.14 -2.59
CA LEU A 227 -19.97 2.97 -3.63
C LEU A 227 -20.92 4.18 -3.73
N ASP A 228 -21.60 4.30 -4.87
CA ASP A 228 -22.61 5.34 -5.14
C ASP A 228 -22.10 6.77 -4.94
N ASN A 229 -20.82 7.00 -5.25
CA ASN A 229 -20.12 8.27 -5.03
C ASN A 229 -20.11 8.73 -3.56
N GLY A 230 -20.33 7.79 -2.65
CA GLY A 230 -20.35 8.01 -1.21
C GLY A 230 -19.01 7.72 -0.55
N TYR A 231 -19.04 7.69 0.77
CA TYR A 231 -17.87 7.47 1.63
C TYR A 231 -18.19 6.45 2.71
N ALA A 232 -17.18 5.76 3.21
CA ALA A 232 -17.35 4.82 4.31
C ALA A 232 -16.17 4.86 5.28
N VAL A 233 -16.41 4.39 6.51
CA VAL A 233 -15.38 4.13 7.52
C VAL A 233 -15.18 2.62 7.59
N LEU A 234 -13.99 2.15 7.26
CA LEU A 234 -13.61 0.75 7.32
C LEU A 234 -12.41 0.53 8.25
N SER A 235 -12.29 -0.72 8.75
CA SER A 235 -11.13 -1.17 9.54
C SER A 235 -10.59 -2.48 9.01
N GLY A 236 -9.28 -2.62 8.90
CA GLY A 236 -8.57 -3.80 8.41
C GLY A 236 -7.13 -3.49 8.01
N THR A 237 -6.29 -4.51 7.91
CA THR A 237 -4.96 -4.38 7.29
C THR A 237 -5.07 -3.97 5.82
N SER A 238 -6.22 -4.21 5.20
CA SER A 238 -6.60 -3.73 3.87
C SER A 238 -6.66 -2.19 3.76
N MET A 239 -6.85 -1.46 4.86
CA MET A 239 -6.85 0.00 4.93
C MET A 239 -5.48 0.56 5.26
N ALA A 240 -4.65 -0.19 5.99
CA ALA A 240 -3.27 0.15 6.26
C ALA A 240 -2.37 0.02 5.00
N THR A 241 -2.59 -1.01 4.20
CA THR A 241 -1.85 -1.31 2.97
C THR A 241 -1.84 -0.15 1.96
N PRO A 242 -2.99 0.46 1.61
CA PRO A 242 -3.03 1.58 0.68
C PRO A 242 -2.37 2.86 1.21
N ILE A 243 -2.29 3.07 2.53
CA ILE A 243 -1.51 4.18 3.11
C ILE A 243 -0.03 4.03 2.73
N ILE A 244 0.54 2.83 2.90
CA ILE A 244 1.93 2.56 2.51
C ILE A 244 2.09 2.59 0.99
N THR A 245 1.10 2.11 0.23
CA THR A 245 1.12 2.20 -1.24
C THR A 245 1.20 3.65 -1.72
N GLY A 246 0.40 4.55 -1.14
CA GLY A 246 0.46 5.98 -1.41
C GLY A 246 1.79 6.61 -0.98
N ALA A 247 2.34 6.20 0.17
CA ALA A 247 3.66 6.64 0.60
C ALA A 247 4.77 6.21 -0.39
N VAL A 248 4.69 5.00 -0.92
CA VAL A 248 5.60 4.53 -1.98
C VAL A 248 5.45 5.37 -3.24
N ALA A 249 4.23 5.76 -3.63
CA ALA A 249 4.03 6.65 -4.77
C ALA A 249 4.72 8.01 -4.57
N ILE A 250 4.65 8.59 -3.37
CA ILE A 250 5.39 9.82 -3.02
C ILE A 250 6.90 9.60 -3.11
N LEU A 251 7.44 8.52 -2.53
CA LEU A 251 8.88 8.20 -2.58
C LEU A 251 9.37 7.99 -4.02
N GLN A 252 8.59 7.34 -4.87
CA GLN A 252 8.89 7.15 -6.29
C GLN A 252 8.92 8.48 -7.04
N ALA A 253 7.97 9.39 -6.78
CA ALA A 253 7.95 10.72 -7.37
C ALA A 253 9.19 11.54 -6.94
N LYS A 254 9.58 11.49 -5.66
CA LYS A 254 10.82 12.09 -5.16
C LYS A 254 12.05 11.51 -5.86
N GLY A 255 12.10 10.19 -6.04
CA GLY A 255 13.18 9.52 -6.78
C GLY A 255 13.29 10.04 -8.21
N LEU A 256 12.15 10.18 -8.90
CA LEU A 256 12.10 10.71 -10.26
C LEU A 256 12.57 12.17 -10.32
N MET A 257 12.14 13.01 -9.37
CA MET A 257 12.52 14.44 -9.31
C MET A 257 14.00 14.62 -9.00
N ARG A 258 14.56 13.86 -8.05
CA ARG A 258 15.92 14.06 -7.55
C ARG A 258 16.99 13.36 -8.37
N TYR A 259 16.65 12.19 -8.96
CA TYR A 259 17.62 11.32 -9.63
C TYR A 259 17.30 11.07 -11.10
N GLY A 260 16.20 11.63 -11.63
CA GLY A 260 15.75 11.39 -13.00
C GLY A 260 15.33 9.94 -13.26
N ARG A 261 15.15 9.12 -12.22
CA ARG A 261 14.73 7.72 -12.31
C ARG A 261 13.84 7.33 -11.13
N LYS A 262 13.08 6.29 -11.33
CA LYS A 262 12.34 5.63 -10.27
C LYS A 262 13.27 4.80 -9.37
N LEU A 263 12.86 4.62 -8.11
CA LEU A 263 13.59 3.82 -7.14
C LEU A 263 13.28 2.34 -7.34
N THR A 264 14.27 1.50 -7.11
CA THR A 264 14.08 0.04 -7.12
C THR A 264 13.27 -0.42 -5.92
N PRO A 265 12.63 -1.61 -5.96
CA PRO A 265 11.90 -2.14 -4.81
C PRO A 265 12.75 -2.27 -3.53
N ASP A 266 14.05 -2.54 -3.67
CA ASP A 266 14.94 -2.65 -2.52
C ASP A 266 15.30 -1.26 -1.93
N GLU A 267 15.44 -0.21 -2.76
CA GLU A 267 15.61 1.18 -2.31
C GLU A 267 14.33 1.67 -1.59
N ILE A 268 13.15 1.38 -2.14
CA ILE A 268 11.87 1.69 -1.49
C ILE A 268 11.76 0.99 -0.13
N ARG A 269 12.03 -0.32 -0.08
CA ARG A 269 11.99 -1.09 1.18
C ARG A 269 12.90 -0.49 2.23
N LEU A 270 14.10 -0.09 1.83
CA LEU A 270 15.06 0.54 2.74
C LEU A 270 14.52 1.87 3.29
N LEU A 271 14.01 2.75 2.41
CA LEU A 271 13.45 4.03 2.83
C LEU A 271 12.25 3.84 3.75
N LEU A 272 11.33 2.92 3.42
CA LEU A 272 10.21 2.62 4.29
C LEU A 272 10.69 2.25 5.70
N ASN A 273 11.71 1.38 5.82
CA ASN A 273 12.20 0.92 7.11
C ASN A 273 12.94 2.02 7.90
N ILE A 274 13.59 2.96 7.21
CA ILE A 274 14.26 4.10 7.86
C ILE A 274 13.25 5.11 8.43
N TYR A 275 12.16 5.35 7.72
CA TYR A 275 11.11 6.27 8.15
C TYR A 275 10.16 5.67 9.21
N THR A 276 10.44 4.49 9.77
CA THR A 276 9.61 3.90 10.83
C THR A 276 9.97 4.38 12.22
N GLU A 277 8.95 4.59 13.04
CA GLU A 277 9.05 4.70 14.49
C GLU A 277 8.89 3.30 15.09
N ASP A 278 9.91 2.80 15.78
CA ASP A 278 9.83 1.49 16.48
C ASP A 278 8.87 1.63 17.68
N LEU A 279 7.74 0.96 17.61
CA LEU A 279 6.70 0.99 18.64
C LEU A 279 6.90 -0.09 19.72
N SER A 280 7.70 -1.09 19.46
CA SER A 280 7.99 -2.18 20.41
C SER A 280 9.22 -1.91 21.28
N GLY A 281 10.11 -1.03 20.82
CA GLY A 281 11.39 -0.73 21.45
C GLY A 281 12.45 -1.84 21.34
N THR A 282 12.18 -2.87 20.52
CA THR A 282 13.06 -4.05 20.37
C THR A 282 13.63 -4.22 18.96
N GLY A 283 13.42 -3.24 18.08
CA GLY A 283 13.66 -3.34 16.66
C GLY A 283 12.56 -4.09 15.93
N ARG A 284 12.88 -4.76 14.83
CA ARG A 284 11.86 -5.50 14.06
C ARG A 284 11.25 -6.65 14.86
N ASP A 285 9.93 -6.64 14.99
CA ASP A 285 9.15 -7.66 15.67
C ASP A 285 8.05 -8.29 14.78
N ASN A 286 7.33 -9.28 15.32
CA ASN A 286 6.31 -10.04 14.58
C ASN A 286 4.95 -9.34 14.46
N ARG A 287 4.72 -8.20 15.11
CA ARG A 287 3.46 -7.45 15.13
C ARG A 287 3.55 -6.18 14.30
N TYR A 288 4.51 -5.32 14.63
CA TYR A 288 4.71 -4.01 14.00
C TYR A 288 5.70 -4.03 12.84
N GLY A 289 6.45 -5.13 12.67
CA GLY A 289 7.59 -5.15 11.76
C GLY A 289 8.71 -4.23 12.26
N TYR A 290 9.20 -3.33 11.42
CA TYR A 290 10.15 -2.26 11.82
C TYR A 290 9.48 -1.11 12.57
N GLY A 291 8.14 -1.06 12.59
CA GLY A 291 7.35 -0.04 13.29
C GLY A 291 6.41 0.74 12.39
N LEU A 292 5.90 1.86 12.91
CA LEU A 292 4.97 2.75 12.22
C LEU A 292 5.71 3.66 11.24
N PHE A 293 5.35 3.60 9.96
CA PHE A 293 5.88 4.51 8.96
C PHE A 293 5.30 5.92 9.09
N SER A 294 6.17 6.94 9.01
CA SER A 294 5.73 8.33 8.90
C SER A 294 6.80 9.23 8.27
N PHE A 295 6.43 10.03 7.28
CA PHE A 295 7.27 11.11 6.73
C PHE A 295 7.59 12.19 7.78
N GLY A 296 6.74 12.34 8.82
CA GLY A 296 6.96 13.30 9.89
C GLY A 296 8.06 12.92 10.89
N ARG A 297 8.70 11.75 10.71
CA ARG A 297 9.79 11.34 11.56
C ARG A 297 11.02 12.23 11.33
N VAL A 298 11.49 12.88 12.38
CA VAL A 298 12.74 13.63 12.35
C VAL A 298 13.91 12.61 12.37
N LEU A 299 14.63 12.56 11.26
CA LEU A 299 15.84 11.72 11.14
C LEU A 299 17.03 12.61 11.51
N THR A 300 17.67 12.33 12.65
CA THR A 300 18.94 12.98 12.99
C THR A 300 20.08 12.39 12.15
N SER A 301 21.14 13.17 11.89
CA SER A 301 22.33 12.69 11.18
C SER A 301 22.91 11.43 11.79
N ASP A 302 22.94 11.36 13.12
CA ASP A 302 23.48 10.21 13.88
C ASP A 302 22.59 8.97 13.72
N TYR A 303 21.27 9.15 13.77
CA TYR A 303 20.32 8.06 13.51
C TYR A 303 20.42 7.52 12.09
N VAL A 304 20.64 8.40 11.12
CA VAL A 304 20.81 8.01 9.70
C VAL A 304 22.10 7.22 9.53
N SER A 305 23.24 7.69 10.10
CA SER A 305 24.52 6.99 9.99
C SER A 305 24.49 5.64 10.69
N GLU A 306 24.02 5.54 11.93
CA GLU A 306 23.96 4.30 12.71
C GLU A 306 23.04 3.26 12.06
N ASN A 307 21.85 3.66 11.59
CA ASN A 307 20.92 2.74 10.96
C ASN A 307 21.34 2.36 9.52
N LEU A 308 21.97 3.27 8.78
CA LEU A 308 22.56 2.96 7.48
C LEU A 308 23.70 1.93 7.64
N GLU A 309 24.62 2.15 8.57
CA GLU A 309 25.69 1.18 8.83
C GLU A 309 25.17 -0.17 9.32
N GLU A 310 24.23 -0.19 10.27
CA GLU A 310 23.70 -1.42 10.83
C GLU A 310 22.77 -2.17 9.88
N LYS A 311 21.84 -1.50 9.22
CA LYS A 311 20.83 -2.12 8.35
C LYS A 311 21.32 -2.37 6.92
N ILE A 312 22.24 -1.53 6.40
CA ILE A 312 22.75 -1.65 5.04
C ILE A 312 24.04 -2.49 5.00
N PHE A 313 25.02 -2.20 5.86
CA PHE A 313 26.35 -2.82 5.79
C PHE A 313 26.44 -4.16 6.50
N LYS A 314 25.71 -4.40 7.60
CA LYS A 314 25.73 -5.73 8.26
C LYS A 314 24.96 -6.82 7.52
N LYS A 315 23.94 -6.48 6.71
CA LYS A 315 23.09 -7.47 6.01
C LYS A 315 23.44 -7.75 4.57
N ARG A 316 24.22 -6.90 3.88
CA ARG A 316 24.62 -7.13 2.48
C ARG A 316 26.01 -6.55 2.22
N LYS A 317 26.98 -7.43 2.07
CA LYS A 317 28.32 -7.09 1.57
C LYS A 317 28.34 -6.47 0.16
N ASP A 318 27.18 -6.41 -0.54
CA ASP A 318 27.06 -6.00 -1.94
C ASP A 318 26.25 -4.70 -2.17
N LEU A 319 25.88 -3.98 -1.09
CA LEU A 319 25.29 -2.64 -1.29
C LEU A 319 26.40 -1.66 -1.64
N THR A 320 26.41 -1.21 -2.90
CA THR A 320 27.40 -0.25 -3.39
C THR A 320 27.31 1.08 -2.63
N SER A 321 28.43 1.77 -2.45
CA SER A 321 28.51 3.11 -1.84
C SER A 321 27.48 4.10 -2.39
N LYS A 322 27.12 3.98 -3.68
CA LYS A 322 26.06 4.74 -4.34
C LYS A 322 24.68 4.62 -3.70
N MET A 323 24.33 3.49 -3.13
CA MET A 323 23.00 3.28 -2.51
C MET A 323 22.95 3.93 -1.12
N ALA A 324 24.04 3.90 -0.38
CA ALA A 324 24.18 4.63 0.88
C ALA A 324 24.16 6.14 0.65
N GLU A 325 24.88 6.67 -0.36
CA GLU A 325 24.87 8.08 -0.74
C GLU A 325 23.47 8.55 -1.16
N LEU A 326 22.73 7.72 -1.91
CA LEU A 326 21.37 8.00 -2.34
C LEU A 326 20.44 8.17 -1.14
N VAL A 327 20.50 7.26 -0.18
CA VAL A 327 19.66 7.29 1.02
C VAL A 327 20.01 8.50 1.88
N VAL A 328 21.29 8.76 2.11
CA VAL A 328 21.75 9.96 2.84
C VAL A 328 21.29 11.24 2.16
N ALA A 329 21.41 11.34 0.82
CA ALA A 329 20.95 12.51 0.09
C ALA A 329 19.43 12.71 0.13
N MET A 330 18.63 11.64 0.23
CA MET A 330 17.17 11.76 0.41
C MET A 330 16.75 12.17 1.83
N LEU A 331 17.56 11.85 2.84
CA LEU A 331 17.23 12.05 4.24
C LEU A 331 17.72 13.39 4.82
N LEU A 332 18.81 13.95 4.25
CA LEU A 332 19.47 15.16 4.77
C LEU A 332 19.12 16.45 3.99
N ASN A 333 18.38 16.37 2.88
CA ASN A 333 17.86 17.47 2.07
C ASN A 333 16.34 17.50 2.07
#